data_a9974aee12529a8bf5dbd44a7e2d8f73
#
_entry.id   a9974aee12529a8bf5dbd44a7e2d8f73
#
_cell.length_a   1.000
_cell.length_b   1.000
_cell.length_c   1.000
_cell.angle_alpha   90.00
_cell.angle_beta   90.00
_cell.angle_gamma   90.00
#
_symmetry.space_group_name_H-M   'P 1'
#
loop_
_entity.id
_entity.type
_entity.pdbx_description
1 polymer ?
#
loop_
_entity_poly.entity_id
_entity_poly.type
_entity_poly.pdbx_seq_one_letter_code
_entity_poly.pdbx_strand_id
1 'polypeptide(L)'
;MNYNCATEMIKHKAGIFRSTIIKKEFSVPDNIPEDVSKFIKIWNSSSGQYINGEELDSKQIRHEMLELDAYIHITSPLRRLVDLLNIIRFQQNTGIIQLSENSDKFYNKWIGNLEYINTTMRSIRRVQVDCTLLDLCANNQDIMEREYDGYLFDKILKNDGLFQFIVFLPELKLSSRITLRSDFENFENKKFKLFLFNDEESFKKKIRLHLL
;
A
#
# COMPACT_ATOMS: atom_id res chain seq x y z
N MET A 1 -4.51 -0.02 -21.97
CA MET A 1 -5.34 1.21 -21.84
C MET A 1 -4.73 2.19 -20.83
N ASN A 2 -4.57 1.85 -19.57
CA ASN A 2 -4.07 2.76 -18.51
C ASN A 2 -2.73 3.46 -18.84
N TYR A 3 -1.77 2.74 -19.42
CA TYR A 3 -0.49 3.30 -19.86
C TYR A 3 -0.65 4.25 -21.06
N ASN A 4 -1.36 3.84 -22.11
CA ASN A 4 -1.53 4.68 -23.30
C ASN A 4 -2.29 5.97 -22.99
N CYS A 5 -3.32 5.91 -22.14
CA CYS A 5 -3.99 7.09 -21.67
C CYS A 5 -3.09 7.96 -20.78
N ALA A 6 -2.22 7.38 -19.97
CA ALA A 6 -1.24 8.12 -19.18
C ALA A 6 -0.28 8.90 -20.09
N THR A 7 0.23 8.27 -21.14
CA THR A 7 1.12 8.91 -22.13
C THR A 7 0.44 10.10 -22.81
N GLU A 8 -0.84 9.96 -23.14
CA GLU A 8 -1.60 11.07 -23.74
C GLU A 8 -1.82 12.21 -22.74
N MET A 9 -2.16 11.87 -21.50
CA MET A 9 -2.38 12.88 -20.44
C MET A 9 -1.10 13.66 -20.11
N ILE A 10 0.08 13.06 -20.22
CA ILE A 10 1.38 13.76 -20.06
C ILE A 10 1.52 14.89 -21.08
N LYS A 11 1.16 14.65 -22.34
CA LYS A 11 1.26 15.68 -23.41
C LYS A 11 0.42 16.91 -23.06
N HIS A 12 -0.68 16.71 -22.38
CA HIS A 12 -1.60 17.77 -21.95
C HIS A 12 -1.27 18.33 -20.56
N LYS A 13 -0.23 17.83 -19.89
CA LYS A 13 0.12 18.16 -18.49
C LYS A 13 -1.10 18.09 -17.57
N ALA A 14 -1.85 17.01 -17.65
CA ALA A 14 -3.14 16.87 -16.95
C ALA A 14 -3.35 15.46 -16.46
N GLY A 15 -4.33 15.26 -15.55
CA GLY A 15 -4.75 13.96 -15.05
C GLY A 15 -4.14 13.59 -13.71
N ILE A 16 -4.66 12.50 -13.15
CA ILE A 16 -4.28 11.97 -11.86
C ILE A 16 -3.49 10.68 -12.08
N PHE A 17 -2.19 10.74 -11.81
CA PHE A 17 -1.27 9.61 -11.99
C PHE A 17 -1.23 8.74 -10.75
N ARG A 18 -1.02 7.44 -10.97
CA ARG A 18 -0.76 6.47 -9.92
C ARG A 18 0.74 6.23 -9.84
N SER A 19 1.40 6.88 -8.90
CA SER A 19 2.83 6.72 -8.67
C SER A 19 3.11 5.66 -7.62
N THR A 20 4.16 4.87 -7.82
CA THR A 20 4.75 3.99 -6.81
C THR A 20 6.24 4.22 -6.79
N ILE A 21 6.78 4.55 -5.63
CA ILE A 21 8.21 4.80 -5.44
C ILE A 21 8.77 3.68 -4.54
N ILE A 22 9.92 3.13 -4.89
CA ILE A 22 10.65 2.22 -4.01
C ILE A 22 11.22 3.04 -2.85
N LYS A 23 10.85 2.68 -1.62
CA LYS A 23 11.22 3.44 -0.42
C LYS A 23 12.66 3.23 -0.01
N LYS A 24 13.15 2.01 -0.14
CA LYS A 24 14.49 1.60 0.26
C LYS A 24 15.06 0.61 -0.75
N GLU A 25 16.34 0.70 -1.03
CA GLU A 25 17.02 -0.34 -1.77
C GLU A 25 17.26 -1.53 -0.84
N PHE A 26 16.45 -2.57 -0.96
CA PHE A 26 16.66 -3.85 -0.31
C PHE A 26 17.25 -4.83 -1.31
N SER A 27 18.44 -5.32 -1.04
CA SER A 27 18.93 -6.54 -1.66
C SER A 27 18.34 -7.71 -0.88
N VAL A 28 17.32 -8.36 -1.42
CA VAL A 28 16.77 -9.58 -0.83
C VAL A 28 17.70 -10.73 -1.20
N PRO A 29 18.23 -11.49 -0.23
CA PRO A 29 19.10 -12.62 -0.51
C PRO A 29 18.40 -13.72 -1.33
N ASP A 30 19.17 -14.44 -2.17
CA ASP A 30 18.63 -15.49 -3.05
C ASP A 30 18.08 -16.72 -2.31
N ASN A 31 18.50 -16.92 -1.05
CA ASN A 31 18.04 -18.02 -0.20
C ASN A 31 16.67 -17.78 0.45
N ILE A 32 16.04 -16.63 0.20
CA ILE A 32 14.71 -16.33 0.73
C ILE A 32 13.63 -16.91 -0.20
N PRO A 33 12.57 -17.55 0.34
CA PRO A 33 11.47 -18.08 -0.45
C PRO A 33 10.86 -17.03 -1.38
N GLU A 34 10.44 -17.45 -2.56
CA GLU A 34 9.97 -16.56 -3.63
C GLU A 34 8.76 -15.72 -3.20
N ASP A 35 7.83 -16.30 -2.45
CA ASP A 35 6.64 -15.64 -1.93
C ASP A 35 6.99 -14.54 -0.90
N VAL A 36 7.98 -14.80 -0.03
CA VAL A 36 8.52 -13.81 0.91
C VAL A 36 9.21 -12.68 0.15
N SER A 37 10.06 -13.01 -0.84
CA SER A 37 10.74 -12.02 -1.67
C SER A 37 9.74 -11.13 -2.42
N LYS A 38 8.70 -11.73 -3.03
CA LYS A 38 7.61 -11.00 -3.68
C LYS A 38 6.88 -10.07 -2.71
N PHE A 39 6.57 -10.57 -1.51
CA PHE A 39 5.92 -9.76 -0.48
C PHE A 39 6.77 -8.55 -0.09
N ILE A 40 8.07 -8.75 0.19
CA ILE A 40 9.00 -7.68 0.59
C ILE A 40 9.10 -6.61 -0.51
N LYS A 41 9.17 -7.00 -1.78
CA LYS A 41 9.16 -6.06 -2.92
C LYS A 41 7.89 -5.23 -2.97
N ILE A 42 6.71 -5.87 -2.79
CA ILE A 42 5.42 -5.18 -2.74
C ILE A 42 5.33 -4.25 -1.53
N TRP A 43 5.80 -4.69 -0.37
CA TRP A 43 5.80 -3.90 0.85
C TRP A 43 6.73 -2.69 0.75
N ASN A 44 7.91 -2.87 0.17
CA ASN A 44 8.91 -1.82 -0.03
C ASN A 44 8.49 -0.79 -1.08
N SER A 45 7.67 -1.19 -2.05
CA SER A 45 7.04 -0.22 -2.91
C SER A 45 6.12 0.64 -2.06
N SER A 46 6.26 1.96 -2.15
CA SER A 46 5.32 2.85 -1.48
C SER A 46 3.91 2.42 -1.86
N SER A 47 3.01 2.37 -0.89
CA SER A 47 1.59 2.26 -1.22
C SER A 47 1.30 3.31 -2.28
N GLY A 48 1.07 2.89 -3.53
CA GLY A 48 0.95 3.82 -4.64
C GLY A 48 0.03 4.97 -4.26
N GLN A 49 0.47 6.18 -4.53
CA GLN A 49 -0.28 7.41 -4.27
C GLN A 49 -0.79 8.01 -5.57
N TYR A 50 -1.87 8.74 -5.47
CA TYR A 50 -2.37 9.56 -6.57
C TYR A 50 -1.73 10.94 -6.51
N ILE A 51 -1.28 11.41 -7.66
CA ILE A 51 -0.56 12.66 -7.81
C ILE A 51 -1.18 13.45 -8.96
N ASN A 52 -1.32 14.76 -8.78
CA ASN A 52 -1.81 15.66 -9.83
C ASN A 52 -0.72 15.85 -10.89
N GLY A 53 -1.03 15.55 -12.14
CA GLY A 53 -0.10 15.68 -13.27
C GLY A 53 0.18 17.13 -13.69
N GLU A 54 -0.62 18.10 -13.23
CA GLU A 54 -0.43 19.53 -13.53
C GLU A 54 0.79 20.12 -12.81
N GLU A 55 1.21 19.51 -11.70
CA GLU A 55 2.23 20.06 -10.79
C GLU A 55 3.59 19.36 -10.89
N LEU A 56 3.80 18.39 -11.82
CA LEU A 56 4.86 17.41 -11.68
C LEU A 56 5.94 17.37 -12.76
N ASP A 57 7.17 17.06 -12.27
CA ASP A 57 8.26 16.52 -13.06
C ASP A 57 8.03 15.04 -13.42
N SER A 58 8.49 14.63 -14.60
CA SER A 58 8.33 13.28 -15.16
C SER A 58 8.79 12.12 -14.24
N LYS A 59 9.76 12.38 -13.36
CA LYS A 59 10.27 11.37 -12.40
C LYS A 59 9.28 10.98 -11.31
N GLN A 60 8.33 11.85 -10.98
CA GLN A 60 7.39 11.62 -9.87
C GLN A 60 6.16 10.80 -10.27
N ILE A 61 5.86 10.71 -11.56
CA ILE A 61 4.69 9.97 -12.09
C ILE A 61 4.97 8.50 -12.39
N ARG A 62 6.22 8.06 -12.22
CA ARG A 62 6.65 6.69 -12.50
C ARG A 62 5.94 5.67 -11.62
N HIS A 63 5.64 4.53 -12.20
CA HIS A 63 5.10 3.37 -11.49
C HIS A 63 6.16 2.26 -11.44
N GLU A 64 7.02 2.29 -10.40
CA GLU A 64 8.18 1.41 -10.30
C GLU A 64 7.81 -0.08 -10.34
N MET A 65 6.72 -0.49 -9.67
CA MET A 65 6.30 -1.90 -9.66
C MET A 65 5.89 -2.46 -11.03
N LEU A 66 5.45 -1.61 -11.95
CA LEU A 66 5.08 -2.00 -13.30
C LEU A 66 6.17 -1.64 -14.30
N GLU A 67 7.26 -1.01 -13.84
CA GLU A 67 8.36 -0.50 -14.68
C GLU A 67 7.87 0.42 -15.80
N LEU A 68 6.82 1.22 -15.50
CA LEU A 68 6.20 2.16 -16.44
C LEU A 68 6.55 3.59 -16.06
N ASP A 69 6.89 4.39 -17.05
CA ASP A 69 7.20 5.81 -16.85
C ASP A 69 6.00 6.62 -16.37
N ALA A 70 4.80 6.16 -16.67
CA ALA A 70 3.56 6.74 -16.18
C ALA A 70 2.43 5.71 -16.13
N TYR A 71 1.53 5.86 -15.20
CA TYR A 71 0.36 5.01 -15.09
C TYR A 71 -0.81 5.78 -14.49
N ILE A 72 -2.00 5.63 -15.08
CA ILE A 72 -3.24 6.19 -14.53
C ILE A 72 -4.27 5.09 -14.31
N HIS A 73 -5.20 5.33 -13.41
CA HIS A 73 -6.42 4.54 -13.32
C HIS A 73 -7.52 5.22 -14.14
N ILE A 74 -8.11 4.49 -15.12
CA ILE A 74 -9.15 5.02 -16.00
C ILE A 74 -10.22 3.98 -16.38
N THR A 75 -10.03 2.72 -15.98
CA THR A 75 -10.85 1.60 -16.48
C THR A 75 -11.99 1.17 -15.55
N SER A 76 -12.11 1.74 -14.38
CA SER A 76 -13.08 1.31 -13.36
C SER A 76 -13.82 2.48 -12.68
N PRO A 77 -14.49 3.38 -13.43
CA PRO A 77 -15.09 4.62 -12.90
C PRO A 77 -16.26 4.39 -11.92
N LEU A 78 -16.90 3.23 -11.98
CA LEU A 78 -18.03 2.91 -11.08
C LEU A 78 -17.61 2.68 -9.63
N ARG A 79 -16.35 2.31 -9.39
CA ARG A 79 -15.84 1.99 -8.05
C ARG A 79 -14.65 2.83 -7.61
N ARG A 80 -14.06 3.62 -8.48
CA ARG A 80 -12.95 4.50 -8.17
C ARG A 80 -13.19 5.90 -8.73
N LEU A 81 -13.31 6.86 -7.83
CA LEU A 81 -13.51 8.26 -8.19
C LEU A 81 -12.39 8.78 -9.12
N VAL A 82 -11.15 8.39 -8.88
CA VAL A 82 -10.00 8.82 -9.70
C VAL A 82 -10.14 8.37 -11.15
N ASP A 83 -10.68 7.17 -11.41
CA ASP A 83 -10.94 6.72 -12.79
C ASP A 83 -11.98 7.60 -13.49
N LEU A 84 -13.04 7.98 -12.78
CA LEU A 84 -14.05 8.90 -13.30
C LEU A 84 -13.45 10.28 -13.63
N LEU A 85 -12.64 10.82 -12.72
CA LEU A 85 -11.96 12.11 -12.93
C LEU A 85 -11.03 12.04 -14.14
N ASN A 86 -10.26 10.97 -14.27
CA ASN A 86 -9.38 10.77 -15.41
C ASN A 86 -10.14 10.61 -16.75
N ILE A 87 -11.29 9.91 -16.76
CA ILE A 87 -12.13 9.82 -17.96
C ILE A 87 -12.61 11.21 -18.37
N ILE A 88 -13.15 11.97 -17.43
CA ILE A 88 -13.66 13.33 -17.69
C ILE A 88 -12.54 14.21 -18.28
N ARG A 89 -11.37 14.21 -17.65
CA ARG A 89 -10.24 15.04 -18.10
C ARG A 89 -9.67 14.57 -19.44
N PHE A 90 -9.59 13.26 -19.65
CA PHE A 90 -9.14 12.68 -20.91
C PHE A 90 -10.07 13.09 -22.08
N GLN A 91 -11.39 12.96 -21.90
CA GLN A 91 -12.38 13.33 -22.93
C GLN A 91 -12.37 14.84 -23.22
N GLN A 92 -12.17 15.67 -22.19
CA GLN A 92 -12.02 17.11 -22.36
C GLN A 92 -10.75 17.44 -23.16
N ASN A 93 -9.61 16.89 -22.80
CA ASN A 93 -8.33 17.18 -23.44
C ASN A 93 -8.27 16.68 -24.89
N THR A 94 -8.98 15.60 -25.21
CA THR A 94 -9.11 15.07 -26.58
C THR A 94 -10.23 15.76 -27.40
N GLY A 95 -10.92 16.74 -26.83
CA GLY A 95 -11.96 17.49 -27.52
C GLY A 95 -13.30 16.74 -27.71
N ILE A 96 -13.46 15.58 -27.05
CA ILE A 96 -14.69 14.77 -27.14
C ILE A 96 -15.86 15.44 -26.42
N ILE A 97 -15.60 16.10 -25.28
CA ILE A 97 -16.58 16.81 -24.48
C ILE A 97 -16.08 18.20 -24.10
N GLN A 98 -17.04 19.10 -23.84
CA GLN A 98 -16.80 20.36 -23.14
C GLN A 98 -17.44 20.26 -21.75
N LEU A 99 -16.69 20.62 -20.72
CA LEU A 99 -17.22 20.60 -19.36
C LEU A 99 -18.14 21.78 -19.12
N SER A 100 -19.27 21.52 -18.46
CA SER A 100 -20.07 22.59 -17.87
C SER A 100 -19.36 23.19 -16.67
N GLU A 101 -19.71 24.41 -16.28
CA GLU A 101 -19.15 25.05 -15.08
C GLU A 101 -19.27 24.19 -13.80
N ASN A 102 -20.37 23.47 -13.64
CA ASN A 102 -20.59 22.59 -12.50
C ASN A 102 -19.67 21.34 -12.55
N SER A 103 -19.46 20.80 -13.74
CA SER A 103 -18.54 19.65 -13.91
C SER A 103 -17.09 20.05 -13.66
N ASP A 104 -16.70 21.24 -14.07
CA ASP A 104 -15.37 21.77 -13.82
C ASP A 104 -15.14 22.05 -12.32
N LYS A 105 -16.13 22.65 -11.63
CA LYS A 105 -16.09 22.83 -10.17
C LYS A 105 -15.98 21.49 -9.44
N PHE A 106 -16.71 20.48 -9.87
CA PHE A 106 -16.62 19.12 -9.29
C PHE A 106 -15.22 18.53 -9.48
N TYR A 107 -14.67 18.60 -10.69
CA TYR A 107 -13.33 18.12 -11.00
C TYR A 107 -12.28 18.82 -10.12
N ASN A 108 -12.27 20.14 -10.10
CA ASN A 108 -11.29 20.94 -9.34
C ASN A 108 -11.39 20.70 -7.83
N LYS A 109 -12.61 20.53 -7.29
CA LYS A 109 -12.80 20.14 -5.89
C LYS A 109 -12.05 18.86 -5.54
N TRP A 110 -12.14 17.84 -6.38
CA TRP A 110 -11.53 16.54 -6.08
C TRP A 110 -10.04 16.48 -6.38
N ILE A 111 -9.55 17.23 -7.36
CA ILE A 111 -8.10 17.42 -7.57
C ILE A 111 -7.48 18.06 -6.33
N GLY A 112 -8.07 19.11 -5.77
CA GLY A 112 -7.60 19.74 -4.53
C GLY A 112 -7.69 18.84 -3.29
N ASN A 113 -8.40 17.71 -3.36
CA ASN A 113 -8.57 16.77 -2.25
C ASN A 113 -7.84 15.43 -2.48
N LEU A 114 -6.81 15.36 -3.31
CA LEU A 114 -6.07 14.11 -3.59
C LEU A 114 -5.44 13.51 -2.33
N GLU A 115 -4.95 14.33 -1.39
CA GLU A 115 -4.41 13.83 -0.13
C GLU A 115 -5.48 13.13 0.72
N TYR A 116 -6.70 13.66 0.74
CA TYR A 116 -7.83 12.97 1.38
C TYR A 116 -8.11 11.61 0.72
N ILE A 117 -8.11 11.54 -0.62
CA ILE A 117 -8.29 10.27 -1.35
C ILE A 117 -7.16 9.28 -0.99
N ASN A 118 -5.91 9.72 -0.99
CA ASN A 118 -4.75 8.91 -0.65
C ASN A 118 -4.83 8.38 0.79
N THR A 119 -5.19 9.23 1.74
CA THR A 119 -5.31 8.88 3.15
C THR A 119 -6.46 7.89 3.38
N THR A 120 -7.61 8.15 2.77
CA THR A 120 -8.79 7.26 2.86
C THR A 120 -8.48 5.89 2.26
N MET A 121 -7.81 5.82 1.11
CA MET A 121 -7.40 4.55 0.49
C MET A 121 -6.45 3.74 1.40
N ARG A 122 -5.51 4.41 2.06
CA ARG A 122 -4.62 3.76 3.06
C ARG A 122 -5.40 3.21 4.24
N SER A 123 -6.35 3.98 4.76
CA SER A 123 -7.21 3.58 5.87
C SER A 123 -8.11 2.39 5.53
N ILE A 124 -8.74 2.40 4.36
CA ILE A 124 -9.57 1.28 3.88
C ILE A 124 -8.74 0.00 3.77
N ARG A 125 -7.53 0.05 3.21
CA ARG A 125 -6.66 -1.13 3.14
C ARG A 125 -6.30 -1.68 4.51
N ARG A 126 -6.01 -0.79 5.47
CA ARG A 126 -5.72 -1.20 6.84
C ARG A 126 -6.90 -1.94 7.44
N VAL A 127 -8.11 -1.39 7.32
CA VAL A 127 -9.33 -2.03 7.81
C VAL A 127 -9.55 -3.39 7.13
N GLN A 128 -9.33 -3.49 5.81
CA GLN A 128 -9.43 -4.76 5.09
C GLN A 128 -8.47 -5.83 5.63
N VAL A 129 -7.21 -5.47 5.91
CA VAL A 129 -6.23 -6.39 6.51
C VAL A 129 -6.68 -6.81 7.91
N ASP A 130 -7.14 -5.87 8.72
CA ASP A 130 -7.63 -6.16 10.06
C ASP A 130 -8.86 -7.09 10.04
N CYS A 131 -9.80 -6.87 9.11
CA CYS A 131 -10.97 -7.74 8.90
C CYS A 131 -10.56 -9.15 8.43
N THR A 132 -9.63 -9.26 7.50
CA THR A 132 -9.12 -10.56 7.03
C THR A 132 -8.47 -11.34 8.17
N LEU A 133 -7.69 -10.68 9.02
CA LEU A 133 -7.08 -11.31 10.18
C LEU A 133 -8.13 -11.76 11.20
N LEU A 134 -9.15 -10.95 11.43
CA LEU A 134 -10.25 -11.29 12.33
C LEU A 134 -11.03 -12.51 11.84
N ASP A 135 -11.31 -12.56 10.54
CA ASP A 135 -11.98 -13.69 9.88
C ASP A 135 -11.16 -14.97 9.99
N LEU A 136 -9.86 -14.89 9.74
CA LEU A 136 -8.94 -16.02 9.94
C LEU A 136 -8.97 -16.55 11.36
N CYS A 137 -8.95 -15.66 12.36
CA CYS A 137 -9.00 -16.05 13.76
C CYS A 137 -10.36 -16.61 14.20
N ALA A 138 -11.45 -16.13 13.63
CA ALA A 138 -12.79 -16.61 13.92
C ALA A 138 -13.07 -18.02 13.34
N ASN A 139 -12.52 -18.28 12.15
CA ASN A 139 -12.79 -19.53 11.41
C ASN A 139 -11.77 -20.65 11.71
N ASN A 140 -10.64 -20.35 12.35
CA ASN A 140 -9.60 -21.32 12.68
C ASN A 140 -9.31 -21.30 14.17
N GLN A 141 -9.91 -22.19 14.93
CA GLN A 141 -9.75 -22.25 16.39
C GLN A 141 -8.30 -22.46 16.84
N ASP A 142 -7.53 -23.22 16.07
CA ASP A 142 -6.14 -23.58 16.42
C ASP A 142 -5.11 -22.49 16.01
N ILE A 143 -5.56 -21.40 15.36
CA ILE A 143 -4.65 -20.40 14.81
C ILE A 143 -3.76 -19.74 15.88
N MET A 144 -4.26 -19.64 17.11
CA MET A 144 -3.53 -19.06 18.25
C MET A 144 -2.60 -20.07 18.93
N GLU A 145 -2.80 -21.38 18.70
CA GLU A 145 -2.03 -22.45 19.33
C GLU A 145 -0.81 -22.86 18.47
N ARG A 146 -0.91 -22.63 17.19
CA ARG A 146 0.12 -23.00 16.21
C ARG A 146 1.30 -22.05 16.21
N GLU A 147 2.46 -22.60 15.83
CA GLU A 147 3.69 -21.85 15.59
C GLU A 147 3.85 -21.60 14.09
N TYR A 148 4.28 -20.41 13.74
CA TYR A 148 4.46 -19.96 12.37
C TYR A 148 5.87 -19.52 12.11
N ASP A 149 6.41 -19.89 10.95
CA ASP A 149 7.64 -19.31 10.45
C ASP A 149 7.41 -17.86 10.01
N GLY A 150 8.28 -16.96 10.46
CA GLY A 150 8.17 -15.56 10.13
C GLY A 150 9.53 -14.97 9.77
N TYR A 151 9.54 -14.13 8.73
CA TYR A 151 10.72 -13.43 8.26
C TYR A 151 10.73 -12.00 8.75
N LEU A 152 11.83 -11.63 9.45
CA LEU A 152 12.06 -10.28 9.95
C LEU A 152 12.70 -9.42 8.86
N PHE A 153 12.24 -8.19 8.69
CA PHE A 153 12.87 -7.24 7.77
C PHE A 153 12.52 -5.79 8.16
N ASP A 154 13.08 -4.80 7.48
CA ASP A 154 12.93 -3.37 7.77
C ASP A 154 13.30 -3.02 9.22
N LYS A 155 14.44 -3.51 9.66
CA LYS A 155 15.03 -3.22 10.97
C LYS A 155 15.20 -1.73 11.19
N ILE A 156 14.72 -1.23 12.30
CA ILE A 156 14.86 0.15 12.74
C ILE A 156 15.27 0.16 14.21
N LEU A 157 16.41 0.76 14.52
CA LEU A 157 16.79 1.04 15.90
C LEU A 157 16.00 2.27 16.39
N LYS A 158 15.26 2.10 17.47
CA LYS A 158 14.50 3.17 18.12
C LYS A 158 15.35 3.94 19.12
N ASN A 159 14.91 5.14 19.48
CA ASN A 159 15.61 5.99 20.46
C ASN A 159 15.69 5.38 21.87
N ASP A 160 14.79 4.44 22.18
CA ASP A 160 14.75 3.70 23.45
C ASP A 160 15.68 2.48 23.48
N GLY A 161 16.49 2.27 22.42
CA GLY A 161 17.40 1.14 22.28
C GLY A 161 16.73 -0.16 21.87
N LEU A 162 15.44 -0.15 21.58
CA LEU A 162 14.72 -1.32 21.08
C LEU A 162 14.82 -1.40 19.55
N PHE A 163 14.75 -2.62 19.03
CA PHE A 163 14.73 -2.89 17.60
C PHE A 163 13.31 -3.13 17.13
N GLN A 164 12.88 -2.38 16.11
CA GLN A 164 11.61 -2.58 15.46
C GLN A 164 11.81 -3.28 14.15
N PHE A 165 10.98 -4.29 13.88
CA PHE A 165 10.97 -5.06 12.63
C PHE A 165 9.55 -5.12 12.06
N ILE A 166 9.48 -5.38 10.76
CA ILE A 166 8.30 -5.96 10.14
C ILE A 166 8.52 -7.47 10.08
N VAL A 167 7.52 -8.22 10.49
CA VAL A 167 7.48 -9.69 10.38
C VAL A 167 6.46 -10.05 9.33
N PHE A 168 6.83 -10.92 8.40
CA PHE A 168 5.90 -11.54 7.47
C PHE A 168 5.76 -13.03 7.76
N LEU A 169 4.54 -13.49 7.94
CA LEU A 169 4.15 -14.89 8.11
C LEU A 169 3.59 -15.41 6.79
N PRO A 170 4.36 -16.18 5.99
CA PRO A 170 3.94 -16.61 4.65
C PRO A 170 2.67 -17.46 4.67
N GLU A 171 2.57 -18.39 5.63
CA GLU A 171 1.42 -19.29 5.77
C GLU A 171 0.10 -18.54 5.92
N LEU A 172 0.09 -17.46 6.70
CA LEU A 172 -1.10 -16.63 6.95
C LEU A 172 -1.22 -15.44 5.99
N LYS A 173 -0.21 -15.20 5.17
CA LYS A 173 -0.05 -13.97 4.35
C LYS A 173 -0.22 -12.70 5.19
N LEU A 174 0.21 -12.77 6.44
CA LEU A 174 0.07 -11.72 7.44
C LEU A 174 1.40 -10.99 7.62
N SER A 175 1.35 -9.67 7.67
CA SER A 175 2.48 -8.86 8.12
C SER A 175 2.11 -8.05 9.36
N SER A 176 3.04 -7.99 10.31
CA SER A 176 2.85 -7.21 11.52
C SER A 176 4.15 -6.54 11.94
N ARG A 177 4.01 -5.44 12.66
CA ARG A 177 5.14 -4.74 13.26
C ARG A 177 5.39 -5.29 14.66
N ILE A 178 6.65 -5.63 14.96
CA ILE A 178 7.08 -6.09 16.29
C ILE A 178 8.23 -5.22 16.81
N THR A 179 8.30 -5.05 18.11
CA THR A 179 9.44 -4.38 18.77
C THR A 179 10.07 -5.35 19.74
N LEU A 180 11.38 -5.55 19.63
CA LEU A 180 12.16 -6.56 20.36
C LEU A 180 13.36 -5.89 21.07
N ARG A 181 13.83 -6.52 22.12
CA ARG A 181 15.10 -6.14 22.78
C ARG A 181 16.31 -6.75 22.09
N SER A 182 16.11 -7.94 21.50
CA SER A 182 17.17 -8.68 20.81
C SER A 182 17.40 -8.07 19.43
N ASP A 183 18.66 -8.02 19.06
CA ASP A 183 19.10 -7.59 17.74
C ASP A 183 19.13 -8.80 16.81
N PHE A 184 18.36 -8.75 15.73
CA PHE A 184 18.34 -9.74 14.66
C PHE A 184 18.74 -9.09 13.34
N GLU A 185 19.25 -9.91 12.42
CA GLU A 185 19.53 -9.44 11.08
C GLU A 185 18.23 -9.41 10.21
N ASN A 186 18.26 -8.58 9.18
CA ASN A 186 17.17 -8.61 8.20
C ASN A 186 17.15 -9.96 7.49
N PHE A 187 15.96 -10.45 7.22
CA PHE A 187 15.66 -11.72 6.54
C PHE A 187 15.88 -12.99 7.38
N GLU A 188 16.18 -12.85 8.67
CA GLU A 188 16.17 -14.02 9.56
C GLU A 188 14.76 -14.61 9.66
N ASN A 189 14.71 -15.96 9.64
CA ASN A 189 13.50 -16.72 9.93
C ASN A 189 13.45 -17.05 11.43
N LYS A 190 12.32 -16.78 12.06
CA LYS A 190 12.04 -17.08 13.47
C LYS A 190 10.65 -17.66 13.64
N LYS A 191 10.41 -18.33 14.76
CA LYS A 191 9.10 -18.86 15.13
C LYS A 191 8.28 -17.81 15.88
N PHE A 192 7.01 -17.72 15.53
CA PHE A 192 6.05 -16.79 16.12
C PHE A 192 4.76 -17.48 16.49
N LYS A 193 4.12 -16.96 17.52
CA LYS A 193 2.72 -17.27 17.85
C LYS A 193 1.86 -16.02 17.75
N LEU A 194 0.59 -16.22 17.40
CA LEU A 194 -0.44 -15.20 17.52
C LEU A 194 -1.03 -15.23 18.93
N PHE A 195 -1.30 -14.08 19.49
CA PHE A 195 -2.05 -13.98 20.74
C PHE A 195 -3.03 -12.80 20.71
N LEU A 196 -4.11 -12.96 21.46
CA LEU A 196 -5.11 -11.93 21.60
C LEU A 196 -4.75 -11.01 22.77
N PHE A 197 -4.46 -9.77 22.47
CA PHE A 197 -4.25 -8.71 23.46
C PHE A 197 -5.58 -7.97 23.68
N ASN A 198 -6.06 -7.97 24.91
CA ASN A 198 -7.19 -7.15 25.33
C ASN A 198 -6.66 -5.81 25.86
N ASP A 199 -7.02 -4.75 25.17
CA ASP A 199 -6.74 -3.38 25.58
C ASP A 199 -7.95 -2.93 26.45
N GLU A 200 -7.79 -3.00 27.77
CA GLU A 200 -8.87 -2.71 28.73
C GLU A 200 -9.27 -1.24 28.71
N GLU A 201 -8.32 -0.33 28.43
CA GLU A 201 -8.59 1.11 28.39
C GLU A 201 -9.44 1.52 27.18
N SER A 202 -9.20 0.89 26.02
CA SER A 202 -9.91 1.20 24.77
C SER A 202 -11.00 0.19 24.43
N PHE A 203 -11.23 -0.83 25.25
CA PHE A 203 -12.15 -1.97 25.01
C PHE A 203 -11.91 -2.64 23.65
N LYS A 204 -10.66 -2.63 23.16
CA LYS A 204 -10.30 -3.18 21.85
C LYS A 204 -9.50 -4.46 22.00
N LYS A 205 -9.90 -5.46 21.26
CA LYS A 205 -9.12 -6.68 21.08
C LYS A 205 -8.16 -6.48 19.90
N LYS A 206 -6.89 -6.80 20.12
CA LYS A 206 -5.84 -6.71 19.10
C LYS A 206 -5.10 -8.03 19.00
N ILE A 207 -4.89 -8.51 17.79
CA ILE A 207 -4.04 -9.66 17.57
C ILE A 207 -2.59 -9.16 17.46
N ARG A 208 -1.70 -9.84 18.18
CA ARG A 208 -0.29 -9.52 18.27
C ARG A 208 0.54 -10.77 17.96
N LEU A 209 1.76 -10.53 17.49
CA LEU A 209 2.78 -11.58 17.34
C LEU A 209 3.66 -11.63 18.58
N HIS A 210 3.98 -12.84 19.00
CA HIS A 210 4.96 -13.13 20.01
C HIS A 210 6.09 -13.96 19.39
N LEU A 211 7.33 -13.54 19.59
CA LEU A 211 8.52 -14.28 19.20
C LEU A 211 8.76 -15.40 20.23
N LEU A 212 9.03 -16.63 19.77
CA LEU A 212 9.31 -17.78 20.61
C LEU A 212 10.81 -17.91 20.90
#